data_2284469659973042b380962e5d4d7706
#
_entry.id   2284469659973042b380962e5d4d7706
#
_cell.length_a   1.000
_cell.length_b   1.000
_cell.length_c   1.000
_cell.angle_alpha   90.00
_cell.angle_beta   90.00
_cell.angle_gamma   90.00
#
_symmetry.space_group_name_H-M   'P 1'
#
loop_
_entity.id
_entity.type
_entity.pdbx_description
1 polymer ?
#
loop_
_entity_poly.entity_id
_entity_poly.type
_entity_poly.pdbx_seq_one_letter_code
_entity_poly.pdbx_strand_id
1 'polypeptide(L)'
;MPLLSERSLESIAKMFVGDEGELFHYLSGPQIVTFFNDHFDFRDIYQGGNAPTRWRYAAGKIASVASSGRLDRFFSIVLGFKYMVSTFGCDEIEARERADKAKKRFNQVLISDELEIVGTDGEMKLVVIDSDLIPIGKGGFAEAFRQKSTGRVLKKLMPEVALDARNRHRFKREYEIMNDLSELPGVLRVFDFDESNCSYTMEAGETTLLEFMDNPLSEQVKMSIIEQIVGTMAAIHSRGYIHRDLSPTNIFLLSGQLKIADFGLGKNVNTLSS
;
A
#
# COMPACT_ATOMS: atom_id res chain seq x y z
N MET A 1 21.31 -6.34 6.76
CA MET A 1 20.86 -5.65 5.54
C MET A 1 19.72 -6.44 4.95
N PRO A 2 18.65 -5.80 4.49
CA PRO A 2 17.54 -6.50 3.85
C PRO A 2 18.03 -7.18 2.57
N LEU A 3 17.80 -8.47 2.47
CA LEU A 3 18.08 -9.25 1.27
C LEU A 3 16.87 -9.12 0.34
N LEU A 4 17.11 -8.76 -0.93
CA LEU A 4 16.09 -8.85 -1.96
C LEU A 4 15.72 -10.31 -2.20
N SER A 5 14.42 -10.60 -2.33
CA SER A 5 13.95 -11.92 -2.74
C SER A 5 14.40 -12.23 -4.18
N GLU A 6 14.50 -13.52 -4.52
CA GLU A 6 14.83 -13.94 -5.90
C GLU A 6 13.86 -13.34 -6.92
N ARG A 7 12.58 -13.27 -6.57
CA ARG A 7 11.54 -12.67 -7.42
C ARG A 7 11.77 -11.19 -7.67
N SER A 8 12.14 -10.44 -6.64
CA SER A 8 12.44 -9.00 -6.77
C SER A 8 13.71 -8.77 -7.56
N LEU A 9 14.75 -9.58 -7.32
CA LEU A 9 16.00 -9.54 -8.11
C LEU A 9 15.74 -9.79 -9.58
N GLU A 10 14.94 -10.81 -9.93
CA GLU A 10 14.56 -11.10 -11.31
C GLU A 10 13.81 -9.92 -11.95
N SER A 11 12.78 -9.38 -11.28
CA SER A 11 11.97 -8.28 -11.80
C SER A 11 12.80 -7.01 -11.97
N ILE A 12 13.63 -6.64 -10.98
CA ILE A 12 14.53 -5.48 -11.06
C ILE A 12 15.53 -5.65 -12.22
N ALA A 13 16.11 -6.84 -12.36
CA ALA A 13 17.06 -7.12 -13.43
C ALA A 13 16.42 -7.02 -14.81
N LYS A 14 15.23 -7.60 -15.01
CA LYS A 14 14.50 -7.53 -16.29
C LYS A 14 14.12 -6.10 -16.66
N MET A 15 13.66 -5.31 -15.70
CA MET A 15 13.44 -3.87 -15.92
C MET A 15 14.72 -3.16 -16.31
N PHE A 16 15.80 -3.34 -15.55
CA PHE A 16 17.09 -2.67 -15.80
C PHE A 16 17.68 -2.97 -17.17
N VAL A 17 17.59 -4.22 -17.65
CA VAL A 17 18.14 -4.60 -18.95
C VAL A 17 17.20 -4.33 -20.13
N GLY A 18 16.00 -3.74 -19.87
CA GLY A 18 15.02 -3.41 -20.88
C GLY A 18 14.25 -4.61 -21.43
N ASP A 19 14.11 -5.70 -20.64
CA ASP A 19 13.31 -6.89 -21.02
C ASP A 19 11.83 -6.73 -20.59
N GLU A 20 11.53 -5.86 -19.64
CA GLU A 20 10.18 -5.57 -19.16
C GLU A 20 9.89 -4.06 -19.18
N GLY A 21 8.92 -3.68 -19.99
CA GLY A 21 8.39 -2.32 -20.05
C GLY A 21 9.23 -1.34 -20.85
N GLU A 22 8.71 -0.12 -21.00
CA GLU A 22 9.35 0.98 -21.73
C GLU A 22 10.23 1.88 -20.84
N LEU A 23 10.52 1.44 -19.61
CA LEU A 23 11.20 2.24 -18.60
C LEU A 23 12.71 2.37 -18.83
N PHE A 24 13.32 1.33 -19.38
CA PHE A 24 14.74 1.28 -19.70
C PHE A 24 14.96 0.77 -21.13
N HIS A 25 16.01 1.26 -21.76
CA HIS A 25 16.42 0.74 -23.06
C HIS A 25 16.99 -0.66 -22.95
N TYR A 26 16.87 -1.41 -24.04
CA TYR A 26 17.54 -2.68 -24.21
C TYR A 26 19.05 -2.52 -24.04
N LEU A 27 19.61 -3.17 -23.03
CA LEU A 27 21.06 -3.26 -22.84
C LEU A 27 21.58 -4.59 -23.41
N SER A 28 22.56 -4.53 -24.30
CA SER A 28 23.28 -5.72 -24.78
C SER A 28 24.14 -6.33 -23.68
N GLY A 29 24.50 -7.61 -23.80
CA GLY A 29 25.37 -8.28 -22.84
C GLY A 29 26.68 -7.51 -22.53
N PRO A 30 27.45 -7.07 -23.55
CA PRO A 30 28.62 -6.22 -23.31
C PRO A 30 28.32 -4.94 -22.52
N GLN A 31 27.21 -4.24 -22.83
CA GLN A 31 26.85 -3.02 -22.11
C GLN A 31 26.54 -3.28 -20.64
N ILE A 32 25.87 -4.40 -20.32
CA ILE A 32 25.59 -4.78 -18.92
C ILE A 32 26.91 -5.08 -18.18
N VAL A 33 27.84 -5.82 -18.80
CA VAL A 33 29.17 -6.07 -18.21
C VAL A 33 29.92 -4.77 -17.96
N THR A 34 29.96 -3.87 -18.94
CA THR A 34 30.59 -2.56 -18.83
C THR A 34 29.97 -1.74 -17.68
N PHE A 35 28.63 -1.69 -17.59
CA PHE A 35 27.93 -0.98 -16.51
C PHE A 35 28.40 -1.43 -15.12
N PHE A 36 28.41 -2.75 -14.88
CA PHE A 36 28.83 -3.25 -13.56
C PHE A 36 30.33 -3.08 -13.30
N ASN A 37 31.17 -3.21 -14.32
CA ASN A 37 32.62 -2.95 -14.19
C ASN A 37 32.89 -1.49 -13.83
N ASP A 38 32.27 -0.55 -14.53
CA ASP A 38 32.53 0.89 -14.37
C ASP A 38 32.00 1.42 -13.02
N HIS A 39 30.89 0.87 -12.54
CA HIS A 39 30.22 1.43 -11.37
C HIS A 39 30.44 0.64 -10.08
N PHE A 40 30.85 -0.65 -10.16
CA PHE A 40 30.87 -1.54 -8.99
C PHE A 40 32.16 -2.35 -8.84
N ASP A 41 33.22 -1.97 -9.56
CA ASP A 41 34.56 -2.56 -9.47
C ASP A 41 34.61 -4.05 -9.85
N PHE A 42 33.63 -4.54 -10.62
CA PHE A 42 33.71 -5.87 -11.22
C PHE A 42 34.77 -5.85 -12.37
N ARG A 43 35.32 -7.00 -12.68
CA ARG A 43 36.31 -7.19 -13.76
C ARG A 43 35.89 -8.31 -14.70
N ASP A 44 34.62 -8.35 -15.02
CA ASP A 44 34.06 -9.39 -15.86
C ASP A 44 34.40 -9.13 -17.33
N ILE A 45 34.54 -10.23 -18.06
CA ILE A 45 34.71 -10.22 -19.52
C ILE A 45 33.48 -10.88 -20.13
N TYR A 46 32.87 -10.24 -21.11
CA TYR A 46 31.70 -10.81 -21.80
C TYR A 46 32.10 -12.10 -22.58
N GLN A 47 31.46 -13.22 -22.29
CA GLN A 47 31.80 -14.54 -22.80
C GLN A 47 31.02 -14.97 -24.06
N GLY A 48 30.26 -14.08 -24.70
CA GLY A 48 29.51 -14.38 -25.92
C GLY A 48 28.44 -15.45 -25.71
N GLY A 49 28.37 -16.43 -26.60
CA GLY A 49 27.32 -17.44 -26.63
C GLY A 49 27.22 -18.37 -25.40
N ASN A 50 28.23 -18.38 -24.53
CA ASN A 50 28.23 -19.13 -23.27
C ASN A 50 27.78 -18.29 -22.06
N ALA A 51 27.42 -17.01 -22.29
CA ALA A 51 26.95 -16.16 -21.20
C ALA A 51 25.53 -16.56 -20.77
N PRO A 52 25.17 -16.40 -19.47
CA PRO A 52 23.80 -16.49 -19.02
C PRO A 52 22.93 -15.46 -19.74
N THR A 53 21.59 -15.66 -19.72
CA THR A 53 20.67 -14.66 -20.27
C THR A 53 20.94 -13.30 -19.60
N ARG A 54 20.75 -12.23 -20.36
CA ARG A 54 21.08 -10.84 -19.94
C ARG A 54 20.55 -10.51 -18.53
N TRP A 55 19.26 -10.75 -18.30
CA TRP A 55 18.65 -10.49 -17.01
C TRP A 55 19.21 -11.38 -15.88
N ARG A 56 19.55 -12.66 -16.17
CA ARG A 56 20.14 -13.55 -15.15
C ARG A 56 21.53 -13.09 -14.73
N TYR A 57 22.34 -12.64 -15.69
CA TYR A 57 23.63 -12.03 -15.38
C TYR A 57 23.44 -10.77 -14.52
N ALA A 58 22.53 -9.86 -14.94
CA ALA A 58 22.23 -8.64 -14.19
C ALA A 58 21.72 -8.95 -12.77
N ALA A 59 20.80 -9.92 -12.61
CA ALA A 59 20.27 -10.34 -11.30
C ALA A 59 21.39 -10.82 -10.37
N GLY A 60 22.32 -11.67 -10.87
CA GLY A 60 23.47 -12.11 -10.09
C GLY A 60 24.39 -10.96 -9.66
N LYS A 61 24.59 -9.96 -10.53
CA LYS A 61 25.38 -8.78 -10.19
C LYS A 61 24.66 -7.86 -9.20
N ILE A 62 23.36 -7.63 -9.37
CA ILE A 62 22.54 -6.86 -8.42
C ILE A 62 22.55 -7.56 -7.05
N ALA A 63 22.45 -8.89 -6.99
CA ALA A 63 22.56 -9.65 -5.74
C ALA A 63 23.94 -9.45 -5.07
N SER A 64 25.03 -9.44 -5.84
CA SER A 64 26.37 -9.17 -5.32
C SER A 64 26.52 -7.71 -4.82
N VAL A 65 25.93 -6.75 -5.52
CA VAL A 65 25.84 -5.34 -5.10
C VAL A 65 25.05 -5.23 -3.80
N ALA A 66 23.93 -5.93 -3.69
CA ALA A 66 23.10 -6.01 -2.48
C ALA A 66 23.89 -6.57 -1.29
N SER A 67 24.59 -7.69 -1.48
CA SER A 67 25.40 -8.33 -0.44
C SER A 67 26.55 -7.44 0.02
N SER A 68 27.06 -6.56 -0.84
CA SER A 68 28.10 -5.59 -0.48
C SER A 68 27.56 -4.27 0.09
N GLY A 69 26.24 -4.15 0.30
CA GLY A 69 25.60 -2.94 0.84
C GLY A 69 25.56 -1.75 -0.09
N ARG A 70 25.65 -1.97 -1.40
CA ARG A 70 25.76 -0.88 -2.40
C ARG A 70 24.49 -0.71 -3.26
N LEU A 71 23.33 -1.21 -2.82
CA LEU A 71 22.05 -1.04 -3.54
C LEU A 71 21.65 0.43 -3.67
N ASP A 72 21.90 1.25 -2.66
CA ASP A 72 21.64 2.70 -2.73
C ASP A 72 22.35 3.32 -3.92
N ARG A 73 23.63 2.94 -4.11
CA ARG A 73 24.43 3.40 -5.25
C ARG A 73 23.86 2.90 -6.58
N PHE A 74 23.40 1.64 -6.65
CA PHE A 74 22.78 1.11 -7.86
C PHE A 74 21.57 1.92 -8.26
N PHE A 75 20.61 2.13 -7.33
CA PHE A 75 19.44 2.92 -7.61
C PHE A 75 19.76 4.39 -7.87
N SER A 76 20.73 4.98 -7.17
CA SER A 76 21.18 6.35 -7.43
C SER A 76 21.72 6.55 -8.85
N ILE A 77 22.40 5.55 -9.39
CA ILE A 77 22.92 5.60 -10.77
C ILE A 77 21.79 5.44 -11.77
N VAL A 78 21.03 4.34 -11.69
CA VAL A 78 20.01 3.99 -12.71
C VAL A 78 18.78 4.91 -12.71
N LEU A 79 18.50 5.56 -11.57
CA LEU A 79 17.44 6.55 -11.43
C LEU A 79 17.95 8.00 -11.47
N GLY A 80 19.27 8.20 -11.64
CA GLY A 80 19.84 9.51 -11.82
C GLY A 80 19.54 10.11 -13.19
N PHE A 81 19.19 11.41 -13.26
CA PHE A 81 18.85 12.05 -14.51
C PHE A 81 19.98 11.96 -15.56
N LYS A 82 21.24 12.02 -15.13
CA LYS A 82 22.41 11.87 -16.05
C LYS A 82 22.42 10.53 -16.77
N TYR A 83 22.10 9.46 -16.05
CA TYR A 83 21.99 8.12 -16.64
C TYR A 83 20.82 8.06 -17.63
N MET A 84 19.67 8.63 -17.27
CA MET A 84 18.51 8.68 -18.15
C MET A 84 18.78 9.52 -19.41
N VAL A 85 19.37 10.70 -19.28
CA VAL A 85 19.78 11.53 -20.44
C VAL A 85 20.73 10.76 -21.37
N SER A 86 21.78 10.13 -20.80
CA SER A 86 22.75 9.39 -21.61
C SER A 86 22.18 8.15 -22.27
N THR A 87 21.20 7.50 -21.62
CA THR A 87 20.60 6.26 -22.10
C THR A 87 19.52 6.53 -23.14
N PHE A 88 18.71 7.58 -22.97
CA PHE A 88 17.55 7.85 -23.81
C PHE A 88 17.77 8.99 -24.82
N GLY A 89 18.83 9.77 -24.66
CA GLY A 89 19.08 10.95 -25.51
C GLY A 89 18.00 12.04 -25.35
N CYS A 90 17.31 12.05 -24.22
CA CYS A 90 16.24 12.99 -23.89
C CYS A 90 16.77 14.21 -23.12
N ASP A 91 15.95 15.25 -22.98
CA ASP A 91 16.29 16.40 -22.16
C ASP A 91 16.17 16.11 -20.65
N GLU A 92 16.59 17.04 -19.81
CA GLU A 92 16.60 16.86 -18.35
C GLU A 92 15.19 16.71 -17.77
N ILE A 93 14.20 17.39 -18.31
CA ILE A 93 12.81 17.32 -17.81
C ILE A 93 12.24 15.92 -18.07
N GLU A 94 12.37 15.43 -19.30
CA GLU A 94 11.94 14.09 -19.67
C GLU A 94 12.70 13.02 -18.90
N ALA A 95 14.01 13.21 -18.68
CA ALA A 95 14.83 12.29 -17.89
C ALA A 95 14.33 12.15 -16.45
N ARG A 96 13.96 13.26 -15.81
CA ARG A 96 13.39 13.26 -14.45
C ARG A 96 12.04 12.56 -14.39
N GLU A 97 11.15 12.80 -15.34
CA GLU A 97 9.86 12.11 -15.42
C GLU A 97 10.03 10.60 -15.60
N ARG A 98 10.98 10.17 -16.44
CA ARG A 98 11.32 8.76 -16.63
C ARG A 98 11.87 8.13 -15.36
N ALA A 99 12.78 8.82 -14.67
CA ALA A 99 13.34 8.37 -13.40
C ALA A 99 12.25 8.18 -12.34
N ASP A 100 11.29 9.11 -12.24
CA ASP A 100 10.17 9.02 -11.29
C ASP A 100 9.24 7.85 -11.62
N LYS A 101 8.95 7.61 -12.91
CA LYS A 101 8.16 6.46 -13.35
C LYS A 101 8.88 5.14 -13.02
N ALA A 102 10.19 5.08 -13.29
CA ALA A 102 11.01 3.91 -12.99
C ALA A 102 11.09 3.65 -11.47
N LYS A 103 11.29 4.70 -10.66
CA LYS A 103 11.29 4.62 -9.19
C LYS A 103 9.98 4.05 -8.66
N LYS A 104 8.83 4.55 -9.13
CA LYS A 104 7.51 4.04 -8.76
C LYS A 104 7.39 2.55 -9.08
N ARG A 105 7.87 2.13 -10.24
CA ARG A 105 7.81 0.72 -10.66
C ARG A 105 8.72 -0.17 -9.84
N PHE A 106 9.94 0.26 -9.52
CA PHE A 106 10.83 -0.47 -8.61
C PHE A 106 10.21 -0.60 -7.23
N ASN A 107 9.61 0.46 -6.69
CA ASN A 107 8.95 0.43 -5.38
C ASN A 107 7.78 -0.56 -5.35
N GLN A 108 7.01 -0.70 -6.43
CA GLN A 108 5.97 -1.73 -6.52
C GLN A 108 6.51 -3.17 -6.38
N VAL A 109 7.72 -3.42 -6.86
CA VAL A 109 8.39 -4.72 -6.70
C VAL A 109 8.96 -4.88 -5.29
N LEU A 110 9.61 -3.83 -4.78
CA LEU A 110 10.30 -3.83 -3.49
C LEU A 110 9.37 -3.93 -2.29
N ILE A 111 8.10 -3.54 -2.44
CA ILE A 111 7.07 -3.68 -1.39
C ILE A 111 6.99 -5.11 -0.85
N SER A 112 7.16 -6.13 -1.71
CA SER A 112 7.12 -7.53 -1.28
C SER A 112 8.30 -7.92 -0.37
N ASP A 113 9.37 -7.16 -0.42
CA ASP A 113 10.57 -7.32 0.43
C ASP A 113 10.59 -6.32 1.60
N GLU A 114 9.49 -5.60 1.82
CA GLU A 114 9.37 -4.54 2.84
C GLU A 114 10.42 -3.42 2.63
N LEU A 115 10.70 -3.07 1.38
CA LEU A 115 11.69 -2.08 0.98
C LEU A 115 11.09 -0.98 0.12
N GLU A 116 11.65 0.22 0.24
CA GLU A 116 11.30 1.37 -0.60
C GLU A 116 12.53 2.18 -0.95
N ILE A 117 12.58 2.67 -2.19
CA ILE A 117 13.56 3.66 -2.63
C ILE A 117 13.02 5.05 -2.31
N VAL A 118 13.70 5.77 -1.44
CA VAL A 118 13.42 7.17 -1.10
C VAL A 118 14.54 8.08 -1.62
N GLY A 119 14.29 9.38 -1.68
CA GLY A 119 15.26 10.37 -2.17
C GLY A 119 14.95 10.85 -3.58
N THR A 120 15.77 11.76 -4.07
CA THR A 120 15.65 12.42 -5.37
C THR A 120 17.02 12.55 -6.02
N ASP A 121 17.03 12.63 -7.35
CA ASP A 121 18.11 13.11 -8.20
C ASP A 121 19.54 12.63 -7.89
N GLY A 122 19.71 11.32 -7.97
CA GLY A 122 21.06 10.70 -7.81
C GLY A 122 21.45 10.39 -6.37
N GLU A 123 20.66 10.80 -5.38
CA GLU A 123 20.79 10.38 -3.97
C GLU A 123 19.62 9.51 -3.55
N MET A 124 19.56 8.29 -4.06
CA MET A 124 18.55 7.31 -3.67
C MET A 124 19.06 6.49 -2.49
N LYS A 125 18.14 6.20 -1.57
CA LYS A 125 18.37 5.30 -0.43
C LYS A 125 17.33 4.22 -0.42
N LEU A 126 17.75 2.99 -0.23
CA LEU A 126 16.87 1.87 0.03
C LEU A 126 16.59 1.82 1.53
N VAL A 127 15.36 2.07 1.92
CA VAL A 127 14.93 2.02 3.31
C VAL A 127 14.04 0.81 3.53
N VAL A 128 14.12 0.24 4.74
CA VAL A 128 13.12 -0.74 5.17
C VAL A 128 11.81 0.06 5.36
N ILE A 129 10.78 -0.36 4.65
CA ILE A 129 9.45 0.12 5.00
C ILE A 129 9.19 -0.49 6.36
N ASP A 130 9.20 0.30 7.40
CA ASP A 130 8.69 -0.11 8.71
C ASP A 130 7.16 -0.21 8.58
N SER A 131 6.74 -1.19 7.75
CA SER A 131 5.35 -1.44 7.52
C SER A 131 4.83 -2.35 8.61
N ASP A 132 4.66 -1.74 9.77
CA ASP A 132 3.64 -2.24 10.71
C ASP A 132 2.29 -2.39 9.99
N LEU A 133 2.17 -1.85 8.77
CA LEU A 133 0.95 -1.72 7.99
C LEU A 133 0.91 -2.70 6.80
N ILE A 134 -0.02 -3.66 6.85
CA ILE A 134 -0.36 -4.56 5.74
C ILE A 134 -1.60 -4.00 5.03
N PRO A 135 -1.57 -3.69 3.73
CA PRO A 135 -2.76 -3.29 2.99
C PRO A 135 -3.81 -4.40 3.02
N ILE A 136 -5.05 -4.08 3.41
CA ILE A 136 -6.16 -5.04 3.47
C ILE A 136 -7.36 -4.62 2.63
N GLY A 137 -7.42 -3.36 2.22
CA GLY A 137 -8.51 -2.87 1.38
C GLY A 137 -8.27 -1.47 0.84
N LYS A 138 -8.91 -1.19 -0.30
CA LYS A 138 -8.92 0.13 -0.92
C LYS A 138 -10.32 0.43 -1.41
N GLY A 139 -10.92 1.47 -0.85
CA GLY A 139 -12.21 2.03 -1.29
C GLY A 139 -12.04 3.25 -2.19
N GLY A 140 -13.15 3.91 -2.54
CA GLY A 140 -13.12 5.13 -3.36
C GLY A 140 -12.55 6.37 -2.64
N PHE A 141 -12.49 6.37 -1.33
CA PHE A 141 -12.08 7.53 -0.51
C PHE A 141 -10.89 7.24 0.40
N ALA A 142 -10.79 6.02 0.92
CA ALA A 142 -9.83 5.65 1.94
C ALA A 142 -9.20 4.29 1.64
N GLU A 143 -8.02 4.08 2.17
CA GLU A 143 -7.30 2.82 2.21
C GLU A 143 -7.31 2.27 3.63
N ALA A 144 -7.34 0.95 3.76
CA ALA A 144 -7.31 0.24 5.03
C ALA A 144 -6.06 -0.64 5.12
N PHE A 145 -5.40 -0.57 6.27
CA PHE A 145 -4.19 -1.32 6.55
C PHE A 145 -4.34 -2.04 7.88
N ARG A 146 -3.87 -3.28 7.99
CA ARG A 146 -3.75 -3.98 9.26
C ARG A 146 -2.41 -3.67 9.90
N GLN A 147 -2.40 -3.23 11.14
CA GLN A 147 -1.19 -3.05 11.94
C GLN A 147 -0.73 -4.41 12.50
N LYS A 148 0.50 -4.84 12.18
CA LYS A 148 1.07 -6.10 12.68
C LYS A 148 1.25 -6.07 14.21
N SER A 149 1.70 -4.93 14.74
CA SER A 149 2.02 -4.74 16.17
C SER A 149 0.80 -4.78 17.08
N THR A 150 -0.34 -4.24 16.63
CA THR A 150 -1.55 -4.10 17.46
C THR A 150 -2.70 -5.02 17.03
N GLY A 151 -2.63 -5.57 15.81
CA GLY A 151 -3.72 -6.28 15.15
C GLY A 151 -4.89 -5.37 14.72
N ARG A 152 -4.81 -4.06 14.98
CA ARG A 152 -5.84 -3.09 14.61
C ARG A 152 -5.83 -2.78 13.12
N VAL A 153 -6.89 -2.16 12.64
CA VAL A 153 -6.96 -1.60 11.29
C VAL A 153 -6.74 -0.10 11.35
N LEU A 154 -5.80 0.41 10.55
CA LEU A 154 -5.65 1.83 10.25
C LEU A 154 -6.46 2.13 8.99
N LYS A 155 -7.45 3.01 9.09
CA LYS A 155 -8.16 3.59 7.93
C LYS A 155 -7.56 4.97 7.66
N LYS A 156 -7.13 5.20 6.43
CA LYS A 156 -6.45 6.44 6.02
C LYS A 156 -7.11 7.00 4.77
N LEU A 157 -7.41 8.30 4.79
CA LEU A 157 -7.94 9.01 3.63
C LEU A 157 -6.86 9.07 2.53
N MET A 158 -7.22 8.77 1.28
CA MET A 158 -6.27 8.86 0.17
C MET A 158 -5.77 10.30 -0.01
N PRO A 159 -4.47 10.51 -0.31
CA PRO A 159 -3.90 11.86 -0.41
C PRO A 159 -4.63 12.78 -1.37
N GLU A 160 -5.03 12.29 -2.54
CA GLU A 160 -5.77 13.04 -3.54
C GLU A 160 -7.19 13.42 -3.07
N VAL A 161 -7.82 12.57 -2.26
CA VAL A 161 -9.15 12.83 -1.68
C VAL A 161 -9.03 13.79 -0.50
N ALA A 162 -7.93 13.75 0.24
CA ALA A 162 -7.64 14.61 1.37
C ALA A 162 -7.38 16.07 0.97
N LEU A 163 -7.16 16.38 -0.31
CA LEU A 163 -7.04 17.76 -0.79
C LEU A 163 -8.35 18.55 -0.61
N ASP A 164 -9.51 17.92 -0.73
CA ASP A 164 -10.81 18.56 -0.49
C ASP A 164 -11.14 18.60 1.02
N ALA A 165 -11.31 19.79 1.55
CA ALA A 165 -11.66 20.01 2.96
C ALA A 165 -12.99 19.33 3.36
N ARG A 166 -13.96 19.21 2.44
CA ARG A 166 -15.24 18.52 2.69
C ARG A 166 -15.02 17.03 2.96
N ASN A 167 -14.11 16.40 2.24
CA ASN A 167 -13.77 15.01 2.43
C ASN A 167 -13.07 14.76 3.78
N ARG A 168 -12.12 15.66 4.17
CA ARG A 168 -11.49 15.60 5.49
C ARG A 168 -12.51 15.75 6.61
N HIS A 169 -13.44 16.71 6.48
CA HIS A 169 -14.49 16.93 7.47
C HIS A 169 -15.44 15.72 7.57
N ARG A 170 -15.82 15.13 6.43
CA ARG A 170 -16.65 13.91 6.38
C ARG A 170 -15.95 12.74 7.06
N PHE A 171 -14.65 12.55 6.79
CA PHE A 171 -13.85 11.47 7.37
C PHE A 171 -13.68 11.64 8.89
N LYS A 172 -13.39 12.86 9.36
CA LYS A 172 -13.32 13.18 10.79
C LYS A 172 -14.66 12.93 11.48
N ARG A 173 -15.76 13.34 10.86
CA ARG A 173 -17.11 13.13 11.37
C ARG A 173 -17.46 11.64 11.45
N GLU A 174 -17.07 10.82 10.51
CA GLU A 174 -17.22 9.37 10.58
C GLU A 174 -16.59 8.82 11.86
N TYR A 175 -15.35 9.19 12.11
CA TYR A 175 -14.64 8.82 13.34
C TYR A 175 -15.39 9.31 14.60
N GLU A 176 -15.79 10.58 14.64
CA GLU A 176 -16.49 11.16 15.79
C GLU A 176 -17.79 10.39 16.12
N ILE A 177 -18.59 10.06 15.10
CA ILE A 177 -19.82 9.26 15.28
C ILE A 177 -19.48 7.87 15.83
N MET A 178 -18.50 7.19 15.26
CA MET A 178 -18.10 5.86 15.74
C MET A 178 -17.52 5.90 17.15
N ASN A 179 -16.78 6.96 17.50
CA ASN A 179 -16.24 7.16 18.84
C ASN A 179 -17.37 7.37 19.88
N ASP A 180 -18.36 8.19 19.56
CA ASP A 180 -19.54 8.42 20.42
C ASP A 180 -20.39 7.15 20.62
N LEU A 181 -20.34 6.24 19.65
CA LEU A 181 -21.04 4.97 19.67
C LEU A 181 -20.18 3.79 20.16
N SER A 182 -18.92 4.02 20.51
CA SER A 182 -17.92 2.98 20.80
C SER A 182 -18.26 2.07 22.00
N GLU A 183 -19.15 2.51 22.88
CA GLU A 183 -19.64 1.71 24.00
C GLU A 183 -20.76 0.69 23.60
N LEU A 184 -21.32 0.83 22.39
CA LEU A 184 -22.31 -0.11 21.89
C LEU A 184 -21.63 -1.38 21.39
N PRO A 185 -21.95 -2.58 21.95
CA PRO A 185 -21.27 -3.82 21.56
C PRO A 185 -21.38 -4.15 20.06
N GLY A 186 -22.47 -3.72 19.42
CA GLY A 186 -22.75 -3.94 17.99
C GLY A 186 -22.12 -2.90 17.05
N VAL A 187 -21.29 -1.97 17.54
CA VAL A 187 -20.56 -0.99 16.74
C VAL A 187 -19.07 -1.32 16.78
N LEU A 188 -18.40 -1.21 15.64
CA LEU A 188 -16.96 -1.44 15.55
C LEU A 188 -16.24 -0.29 16.29
N ARG A 189 -15.38 -0.65 17.23
CA ARG A 189 -14.71 0.32 18.09
C ARG A 189 -13.61 1.04 17.33
N VAL A 190 -13.54 2.36 17.48
CA VAL A 190 -12.43 3.19 17.01
C VAL A 190 -11.55 3.62 18.18
N PHE A 191 -10.32 4.02 17.89
CA PHE A 191 -9.34 4.41 18.87
C PHE A 191 -8.78 5.80 18.53
N ASP A 192 -7.53 5.88 18.09
CA ASP A 192 -6.82 7.12 17.91
C ASP A 192 -7.14 7.75 16.54
N PHE A 193 -7.34 9.07 16.50
CA PHE A 193 -7.47 9.88 15.29
C PHE A 193 -6.24 10.76 15.10
N ASP A 194 -5.62 10.65 13.92
CA ASP A 194 -4.51 11.50 13.51
C ASP A 194 -5.01 12.50 12.47
N GLU A 195 -5.15 13.77 12.90
CA GLU A 195 -5.62 14.85 12.04
C GLU A 195 -4.60 15.21 10.95
N SER A 196 -3.31 15.09 11.24
CA SER A 196 -2.23 15.45 10.31
C SER A 196 -2.15 14.50 9.11
N ASN A 197 -2.42 13.23 9.34
CA ASN A 197 -2.41 12.17 8.32
C ASN A 197 -3.81 11.79 7.82
N CYS A 198 -4.86 12.43 8.35
CA CYS A 198 -6.25 12.08 8.09
C CYS A 198 -6.47 10.56 8.21
N SER A 199 -6.18 10.00 9.37
CA SER A 199 -6.29 8.57 9.63
C SER A 199 -6.80 8.28 11.04
N TYR A 200 -7.38 7.10 11.23
CA TYR A 200 -7.76 6.61 12.55
C TYR A 200 -7.60 5.08 12.64
N THR A 201 -7.46 4.58 13.86
CA THR A 201 -7.37 3.16 14.12
C THR A 201 -8.70 2.61 14.63
N MET A 202 -9.00 1.35 14.29
CA MET A 202 -10.22 0.67 14.70
C MET A 202 -9.98 -0.84 14.96
N GLU A 203 -10.94 -1.50 15.58
CA GLU A 203 -10.97 -2.96 15.70
C GLU A 203 -10.87 -3.61 14.31
N ALA A 204 -10.22 -4.77 14.24
CA ALA A 204 -10.14 -5.55 13.00
C ALA A 204 -11.29 -6.56 12.96
N GLY A 205 -12.26 -6.36 12.09
CA GLY A 205 -13.22 -7.40 11.75
C GLY A 205 -12.54 -8.63 11.13
N GLU A 206 -13.08 -9.80 11.39
CA GLU A 206 -12.57 -11.07 10.85
C GLU A 206 -12.99 -11.26 9.39
N THR A 207 -14.27 -10.94 9.09
CA THR A 207 -14.85 -11.00 7.75
C THR A 207 -16.04 -10.03 7.67
N THR A 208 -16.44 -9.64 6.47
CA THR A 208 -17.68 -8.88 6.27
C THR A 208 -18.90 -9.81 6.32
N LEU A 209 -20.07 -9.25 6.64
CA LEU A 209 -21.32 -10.02 6.55
C LEU A 209 -21.58 -10.48 5.10
N LEU A 210 -21.18 -9.70 4.11
CA LEU A 210 -21.29 -10.10 2.70
C LEU A 210 -20.54 -11.39 2.43
N GLU A 211 -19.25 -11.44 2.78
CA GLU A 211 -18.40 -12.65 2.61
C GLU A 211 -18.90 -13.82 3.46
N PHE A 212 -19.40 -13.56 4.67
CA PHE A 212 -19.98 -14.59 5.53
C PHE A 212 -21.22 -15.24 4.91
N MET A 213 -22.02 -14.48 4.17
CA MET A 213 -23.24 -14.93 3.49
C MET A 213 -22.97 -15.73 2.20
N ASP A 214 -21.73 -15.76 1.69
CA ASP A 214 -21.36 -16.61 0.55
C ASP A 214 -21.51 -18.11 0.86
N ASN A 215 -21.56 -18.45 2.14
CA ASN A 215 -21.81 -19.82 2.59
C ASN A 215 -23.30 -20.02 2.94
N PRO A 216 -23.86 -21.23 2.72
CA PRO A 216 -25.22 -21.54 3.12
C PRO A 216 -25.43 -21.37 4.62
N LEU A 217 -26.40 -20.55 5.02
CA LEU A 217 -26.69 -20.28 6.41
C LEU A 217 -28.00 -21.00 6.81
N SER A 218 -28.02 -21.59 8.02
CA SER A 218 -29.28 -22.12 8.60
C SER A 218 -30.25 -20.98 8.93
N GLU A 219 -31.54 -21.29 9.00
CA GLU A 219 -32.55 -20.29 9.37
C GLU A 219 -32.30 -19.68 10.76
N GLN A 220 -31.80 -20.46 11.70
CA GLN A 220 -31.43 -19.97 13.03
C GLN A 220 -30.32 -18.93 12.98
N VAL A 221 -29.30 -19.15 12.14
CA VAL A 221 -28.17 -18.18 11.95
C VAL A 221 -28.72 -16.91 11.30
N LYS A 222 -29.54 -17.01 10.27
CA LYS A 222 -30.17 -15.85 9.63
C LYS A 222 -30.99 -15.02 10.61
N MET A 223 -31.79 -15.67 11.46
CA MET A 223 -32.60 -14.98 12.49
C MET A 223 -31.69 -14.26 13.50
N SER A 224 -30.64 -14.93 13.97
CA SER A 224 -29.64 -14.30 14.88
C SER A 224 -28.99 -13.07 14.27
N ILE A 225 -28.60 -13.11 12.97
CA ILE A 225 -28.07 -11.98 12.23
C ILE A 225 -29.04 -10.79 12.23
N ILE A 226 -30.34 -11.06 11.90
CA ILE A 226 -31.39 -10.03 11.87
C ILE A 226 -31.57 -9.40 13.25
N GLU A 227 -31.66 -10.22 14.29
CA GLU A 227 -31.85 -9.75 15.67
C GLU A 227 -30.68 -8.86 16.12
N GLN A 228 -29.42 -9.25 15.84
CA GLN A 228 -28.26 -8.47 16.19
C GLN A 228 -28.26 -7.11 15.45
N ILE A 229 -28.55 -7.11 14.15
CA ILE A 229 -28.58 -5.86 13.35
C ILE A 229 -29.68 -4.93 13.85
N VAL A 230 -30.90 -5.45 14.03
CA VAL A 230 -32.05 -4.66 14.48
C VAL A 230 -31.78 -4.09 15.88
N GLY A 231 -31.28 -4.91 16.80
CA GLY A 231 -30.95 -4.48 18.16
C GLY A 231 -29.87 -3.37 18.18
N THR A 232 -28.82 -3.55 17.39
CA THR A 232 -27.75 -2.53 17.26
C THR A 232 -28.27 -1.24 16.64
N MET A 233 -29.07 -1.34 15.57
CA MET A 233 -29.65 -0.15 14.92
C MET A 233 -30.61 0.59 15.84
N ALA A 234 -31.42 -0.11 16.62
CA ALA A 234 -32.27 0.50 17.63
C ALA A 234 -31.47 1.27 18.68
N ALA A 235 -30.38 0.71 19.14
CA ALA A 235 -29.45 1.37 20.07
C ALA A 235 -28.77 2.62 19.45
N ILE A 236 -28.35 2.54 18.18
CA ILE A 236 -27.79 3.68 17.44
C ILE A 236 -28.84 4.81 17.31
N HIS A 237 -30.06 4.47 16.91
CA HIS A 237 -31.16 5.43 16.75
C HIS A 237 -31.55 6.08 18.08
N SER A 238 -31.54 5.32 19.19
CA SER A 238 -31.85 5.87 20.52
C SER A 238 -30.83 6.93 20.97
N ARG A 239 -29.59 6.90 20.42
CA ARG A 239 -28.56 7.94 20.63
C ARG A 239 -28.66 9.10 19.64
N GLY A 240 -29.66 9.10 18.77
CA GLY A 240 -29.89 10.17 17.79
C GLY A 240 -29.05 10.08 16.54
N TYR A 241 -28.45 8.93 16.25
CA TYR A 241 -27.65 8.73 15.04
C TYR A 241 -28.43 7.91 13.99
N ILE A 242 -28.21 8.22 12.71
CA ILE A 242 -28.71 7.47 11.56
C ILE A 242 -27.53 7.10 10.69
N HIS A 243 -27.40 5.82 10.33
CA HIS A 243 -26.27 5.29 9.55
C HIS A 243 -26.30 5.76 8.08
N ARG A 244 -27.44 5.63 7.41
CA ARG A 244 -27.74 6.06 6.03
C ARG A 244 -27.03 5.28 4.91
N ASP A 245 -26.16 4.34 5.25
CA ASP A 245 -25.41 3.49 4.30
C ASP A 245 -25.23 2.07 4.84
N LEU A 246 -26.23 1.55 5.52
CA LEU A 246 -26.18 0.20 6.08
C LEU A 246 -26.21 -0.83 4.94
N SER A 247 -25.14 -1.62 4.84
CA SER A 247 -24.99 -2.68 3.85
C SER A 247 -24.22 -3.86 4.44
N PRO A 248 -24.30 -5.07 3.88
CA PRO A 248 -23.53 -6.22 4.36
C PRO A 248 -22.01 -6.03 4.30
N THR A 249 -21.50 -5.11 3.47
CA THR A 249 -20.10 -4.76 3.39
C THR A 249 -19.62 -3.89 4.57
N ASN A 250 -20.54 -3.18 5.23
CA ASN A 250 -20.28 -2.28 6.36
C ASN A 250 -20.60 -2.96 7.71
N ILE A 251 -20.88 -4.25 7.71
CA ILE A 251 -21.13 -5.07 8.89
C ILE A 251 -20.03 -6.14 8.95
N PHE A 252 -19.33 -6.21 10.06
CA PHE A 252 -18.23 -7.14 10.28
C PHE A 252 -18.59 -8.18 11.33
N LEU A 253 -18.07 -9.39 11.15
CA LEU A 253 -18.09 -10.43 12.18
C LEU A 253 -16.79 -10.30 12.99
N LEU A 254 -16.92 -10.28 14.31
CA LEU A 254 -15.81 -10.25 15.26
C LEU A 254 -16.16 -11.08 16.47
N SER A 255 -15.44 -12.19 16.69
CA SER A 255 -15.66 -13.11 17.81
C SER A 255 -17.12 -13.58 17.95
N GLY A 256 -17.76 -13.88 16.82
CA GLY A 256 -19.14 -14.34 16.75
C GLY A 256 -20.21 -13.25 16.92
N GLN A 257 -19.82 -11.99 17.03
CA GLN A 257 -20.73 -10.83 17.10
C GLN A 257 -20.68 -10.00 15.84
N LEU A 258 -21.82 -9.48 15.41
CA LEU A 258 -21.91 -8.53 14.32
C LEU A 258 -21.63 -7.12 14.83
N LYS A 259 -20.79 -6.40 14.10
CA LYS A 259 -20.42 -5.02 14.39
C LYS A 259 -20.60 -4.14 13.16
N ILE A 260 -21.35 -3.07 13.33
CA ILE A 260 -21.62 -2.07 12.28
C ILE A 260 -20.46 -1.06 12.24
N ALA A 261 -20.01 -0.72 11.05
CA ALA A 261 -18.95 0.25 10.79
C ALA A 261 -19.32 1.17 9.62
N ASP A 262 -18.44 2.12 9.30
CA ASP A 262 -18.54 3.06 8.17
C ASP A 262 -19.77 4.01 8.26
N PHE A 263 -19.68 4.96 9.18
CA PHE A 263 -20.66 6.04 9.32
C PHE A 263 -20.34 7.25 8.43
N GLY A 264 -19.64 7.06 7.33
CA GLY A 264 -19.24 8.15 6.42
C GLY A 264 -20.40 8.96 5.84
N LEU A 265 -21.61 8.39 5.75
CA LEU A 265 -22.87 9.08 5.45
C LEU A 265 -23.73 9.33 6.69
N GLY A 266 -23.27 8.93 7.87
CA GLY A 266 -23.99 9.02 9.12
C GLY A 266 -24.40 10.45 9.49
N LYS A 267 -25.48 10.61 10.25
CA LYS A 267 -26.02 11.89 10.68
C LYS A 267 -26.47 11.82 12.13
N ASN A 268 -26.11 12.84 12.91
CA ASN A 268 -26.69 13.09 14.21
C ASN A 268 -27.96 13.97 14.03
N VAL A 269 -29.12 13.46 14.37
CA VAL A 269 -30.39 14.19 14.22
C VAL A 269 -30.61 15.23 15.30
N ASN A 270 -29.92 15.11 16.44
CA ASN A 270 -30.04 16.05 17.55
C ASN A 270 -29.33 17.40 17.27
N THR A 271 -28.39 17.44 16.33
CA THR A 271 -27.69 18.68 15.92
C THR A 271 -28.47 19.54 14.93
N LEU A 272 -29.66 19.12 14.52
CA LEU A 272 -30.52 19.87 13.58
C LEU A 272 -31.53 20.80 14.26
N SER A 273 -31.53 20.86 15.57
CA SER A 273 -32.51 21.63 16.36
C SER A 273 -31.90 22.92 16.97
N SER A 274 -30.73 23.34 16.47
CA SER A 274 -30.10 24.61 16.89
C SER A 274 -29.78 25.52 15.71
#